data_3c06eb29b340daad0e6feb7abc649049
#
_entry.id   3c06eb29b340daad0e6feb7abc649049
#
_cell.length_a   1.000
_cell.length_b   1.000
_cell.length_c   1.000
_cell.angle_alpha   90.00
_cell.angle_beta   90.00
_cell.angle_gamma   90.00
#
_symmetry.space_group_name_H-M   'P 1'
#
loop_
_entity.id
_entity.type
_entity.pdbx_description
1 polymer ?
#
loop_
_entity_poly.entity_id
_entity_poly.type
_entity_poly.pdbx_seq_one_letter_code
_entity_poly.pdbx_strand_id
1 'polypeptide(L)'
;MRRFITDKDLVFRWSVVAPGSVALGFLFAFLHVPAAWILAAIVVSGASALMTGKELPMNRHLFNFARGFIGVLAALPLLSTQLSQLSHFVLPSIAVTIVTLAIGIGGGLLLAHKEPEISQETGVLSMLAGGASIMPILAKDLGADYRYVTLSQYLRLLAVSVSLPLITHLFPHTPANNAVFATAQSQPWWALVIVVVIALVGHRVGKFLRLPAASILGPMLLVVIVGLLIPYEVSFAPPEPVRYFTFLSIGWICGGSLSLAALKAFAAQLPSTILFVVVLIAGCALTAWPLMSVLHVSYFEAYLATSPGALETVLALSSEGGAGSVVVATQVIRIVSVLALAGWIPALIKLLQRKKS
;
A
#
# COMPACT_ATOMS: atom_id res chain seq x y z
N MET A 1 3.02 -7.78 29.56
CA MET A 1 4.31 -8.48 29.84
C MET A 1 4.99 -8.71 28.49
N ARG A 2 5.92 -7.81 28.04
CA ARG A 2 6.72 -8.01 26.82
C ARG A 2 7.66 -9.18 27.09
N ARG A 3 7.37 -10.37 26.54
CA ARG A 3 8.37 -11.41 26.40
C ARG A 3 9.43 -10.87 25.45
N PHE A 4 10.63 -10.64 25.97
CA PHE A 4 11.81 -10.35 25.17
C PHE A 4 11.96 -11.49 24.15
N ILE A 5 11.70 -11.16 22.86
CA ILE A 5 12.12 -12.02 21.77
C ILE A 5 13.65 -11.99 21.87
N THR A 6 14.25 -13.10 22.18
CA THR A 6 15.71 -13.21 22.20
C THR A 6 16.20 -12.88 20.79
N ASP A 7 17.18 -12.00 20.64
CA ASP A 7 17.72 -11.61 19.32
C ASP A 7 18.05 -12.83 18.43
N LYS A 8 18.42 -13.95 19.06
CA LYS A 8 18.71 -15.23 18.38
C LYS A 8 17.48 -15.84 17.67
N ASP A 9 16.30 -15.84 18.30
CA ASP A 9 15.07 -16.36 17.68
C ASP A 9 14.67 -15.50 16.47
N LEU A 10 14.82 -14.20 16.57
CA LEU A 10 14.51 -13.28 15.47
C LEU A 10 15.48 -13.48 14.30
N VAL A 11 16.77 -13.57 14.58
CA VAL A 11 17.82 -13.83 13.56
C VAL A 11 17.55 -15.18 12.88
N PHE A 12 17.25 -16.24 13.64
CA PHE A 12 16.93 -17.55 13.10
C PHE A 12 15.68 -17.50 12.20
N ARG A 13 14.62 -16.82 12.60
CA ARG A 13 13.42 -16.66 11.78
C ARG A 13 13.72 -15.91 10.48
N TRP A 14 14.50 -14.84 10.53
CA TRP A 14 14.91 -14.10 9.35
C TRP A 14 15.84 -14.91 8.43
N SER A 15 16.69 -15.78 8.97
CA SER A 15 17.55 -16.67 8.17
C SER A 15 16.75 -17.72 7.37
N VAL A 16 15.52 -17.99 7.76
CA VAL A 16 14.59 -18.88 7.01
C VAL A 16 13.67 -18.06 6.11
N VAL A 17 13.09 -16.97 6.62
CA VAL A 17 12.08 -16.19 5.89
C VAL A 17 12.69 -15.45 4.69
N ALA A 18 13.85 -14.84 4.83
CA ALA A 18 14.43 -14.08 3.72
C ALA A 18 14.82 -14.99 2.53
N PRO A 19 15.60 -16.08 2.71
CA PRO A 19 15.90 -16.99 1.59
C PRO A 19 14.66 -17.70 1.06
N GLY A 20 13.74 -18.13 1.94
CA GLY A 20 12.49 -18.77 1.55
C GLY A 20 11.62 -17.88 0.68
N SER A 21 11.53 -16.58 1.03
CA SER A 21 10.79 -15.59 0.23
C SER A 21 11.45 -15.37 -1.13
N VAL A 22 12.77 -15.34 -1.21
CA VAL A 22 13.51 -15.21 -2.47
C VAL A 22 13.28 -16.46 -3.36
N ALA A 23 13.41 -17.65 -2.81
CA ALA A 23 13.20 -18.89 -3.55
C ALA A 23 11.75 -19.00 -4.07
N LEU A 24 10.77 -18.70 -3.23
CA LEU A 24 9.36 -18.68 -3.63
C LEU A 24 9.06 -17.55 -4.62
N GLY A 25 9.75 -16.41 -4.51
CA GLY A 25 9.65 -15.29 -5.45
C GLY A 25 10.08 -15.68 -6.86
N PHE A 26 11.21 -16.39 -6.99
CA PHE A 26 11.66 -16.96 -8.28
C PHE A 26 10.67 -18.00 -8.82
N LEU A 27 10.13 -18.87 -7.97
CA LEU A 27 9.13 -19.85 -8.38
C LEU A 27 7.87 -19.16 -8.89
N PHE A 28 7.33 -18.16 -8.19
CA PHE A 28 6.16 -17.41 -8.61
C PHE A 28 6.41 -16.60 -9.88
N ALA A 29 7.60 -16.00 -10.01
CA ALA A 29 8.00 -15.31 -11.23
C ALA A 29 8.07 -16.27 -12.43
N PHE A 30 8.63 -17.47 -12.24
CA PHE A 30 8.64 -18.52 -13.26
C PHE A 30 7.24 -18.98 -13.66
N LEU A 31 6.32 -19.06 -12.70
CA LEU A 31 4.90 -19.38 -12.92
C LEU A 31 4.08 -18.17 -13.45
N HIS A 32 4.73 -17.05 -13.75
CA HIS A 32 4.10 -15.80 -14.21
C HIS A 32 3.00 -15.30 -13.27
N VAL A 33 3.15 -15.52 -11.95
CA VAL A 33 2.22 -15.00 -10.95
C VAL A 33 2.41 -13.48 -10.83
N PRO A 34 1.37 -12.66 -11.00
CA PRO A 34 1.48 -11.23 -10.83
C PRO A 34 1.85 -10.87 -9.39
N ALA A 35 2.67 -9.84 -9.21
CA ALA A 35 3.19 -9.44 -7.90
C ALA A 35 3.94 -10.57 -7.17
N ALA A 36 4.71 -11.36 -7.93
CA ALA A 36 5.40 -12.57 -7.48
C ALA A 36 6.21 -12.36 -6.19
N TRP A 37 7.01 -11.30 -6.15
CA TRP A 37 7.91 -11.00 -5.03
C TRP A 37 7.16 -10.57 -3.76
N ILE A 38 6.12 -9.75 -3.91
CA ILE A 38 5.29 -9.31 -2.79
C ILE A 38 4.52 -10.50 -2.21
N LEU A 39 3.88 -11.31 -3.07
CA LEU A 39 3.10 -12.47 -2.63
C LEU A 39 3.96 -13.54 -1.98
N ALA A 40 5.14 -13.84 -2.55
CA ALA A 40 6.08 -14.79 -1.96
C ALA A 40 6.48 -14.37 -0.53
N ALA A 41 6.80 -13.09 -0.34
CA ALA A 41 7.17 -12.56 0.96
C ALA A 41 5.98 -12.59 1.95
N ILE A 42 4.76 -12.28 1.50
CA ILE A 42 3.54 -12.39 2.34
C ILE A 42 3.35 -13.84 2.81
N VAL A 43 3.43 -14.81 1.90
CA VAL A 43 3.21 -16.23 2.21
C VAL A 43 4.23 -16.72 3.22
N VAL A 44 5.52 -16.51 2.96
CA VAL A 44 6.58 -17.05 3.82
C VAL A 44 6.62 -16.35 5.19
N SER A 45 6.50 -15.00 5.22
CA SER A 45 6.52 -14.26 6.49
C SER A 45 5.23 -14.49 7.29
N GLY A 46 4.08 -14.58 6.62
CA GLY A 46 2.80 -14.89 7.24
C GLY A 46 2.78 -16.30 7.83
N ALA A 47 3.26 -17.30 7.10
CA ALA A 47 3.42 -18.65 7.60
C ALA A 47 4.32 -18.68 8.85
N SER A 48 5.48 -18.01 8.81
CA SER A 48 6.38 -17.90 9.96
C SER A 48 5.70 -17.22 11.16
N ALA A 49 4.93 -16.16 10.95
CA ALA A 49 4.23 -15.45 12.03
C ALA A 49 3.12 -16.31 12.65
N LEU A 50 2.34 -17.00 11.83
CA LEU A 50 1.25 -17.87 12.30
C LEU A 50 1.77 -19.14 12.99
N MET A 51 2.79 -19.79 12.43
CA MET A 51 3.36 -21.02 13.02
C MET A 51 4.06 -20.75 14.35
N THR A 52 4.76 -19.63 14.47
CA THR A 52 5.46 -19.26 15.71
C THR A 52 4.55 -18.54 16.72
N GLY A 53 3.37 -18.09 16.29
CA GLY A 53 2.48 -17.27 17.11
C GLY A 53 3.02 -15.89 17.47
N LYS A 54 4.12 -15.46 16.82
CA LYS A 54 4.81 -14.20 17.09
C LYS A 54 4.91 -13.40 15.80
N GLU A 55 4.68 -12.09 15.87
CA GLU A 55 4.96 -11.19 14.76
C GLU A 55 6.43 -11.27 14.32
N LEU A 56 6.71 -10.97 13.05
CA LEU A 56 8.05 -10.86 12.50
C LEU A 56 8.37 -9.37 12.26
N PRO A 57 8.92 -8.65 13.25
CA PRO A 57 9.20 -7.24 13.10
C PRO A 57 10.35 -7.03 12.13
N MET A 58 10.19 -6.09 11.20
CA MET A 58 11.25 -5.63 10.33
C MET A 58 11.97 -4.43 10.94
N ASN A 59 13.30 -4.31 10.69
CA ASN A 59 14.06 -3.15 11.13
C ASN A 59 13.50 -1.88 10.47
N ARG A 60 13.21 -0.86 11.29
CA ARG A 60 12.58 0.40 10.85
C ARG A 60 13.42 1.16 9.81
N HIS A 61 14.74 1.14 9.94
CA HIS A 61 15.62 1.82 8.99
C HIS A 61 15.61 1.12 7.64
N LEU A 62 15.66 -0.21 7.64
CA LEU A 62 15.60 -1.04 6.43
C LEU A 62 14.26 -0.87 5.71
N PHE A 63 13.17 -0.82 6.47
CA PHE A 63 11.83 -0.58 5.92
C PHE A 63 11.68 0.83 5.34
N ASN A 64 12.20 1.86 6.02
CA ASN A 64 12.16 3.23 5.49
C ASN A 64 13.02 3.35 4.21
N PHE A 65 14.12 2.63 4.12
CA PHE A 65 14.94 2.54 2.93
C PHE A 65 14.15 1.91 1.75
N ALA A 66 13.50 0.77 1.97
CA ALA A 66 12.63 0.14 0.98
C ALA A 66 11.50 1.09 0.53
N ARG A 67 10.84 1.80 1.46
CA ARG A 67 9.81 2.80 1.13
C ARG A 67 10.37 3.95 0.29
N GLY A 68 11.63 4.33 0.49
CA GLY A 68 12.31 5.30 -0.35
C GLY A 68 12.35 4.85 -1.81
N PHE A 69 12.69 3.59 -2.06
CA PHE A 69 12.69 3.02 -3.41
C PHE A 69 11.28 2.84 -4.00
N ILE A 70 10.27 2.58 -3.17
CA ILE A 70 8.86 2.62 -3.65
C ILE A 70 8.52 4.01 -4.18
N GLY A 71 8.94 5.06 -3.47
CA GLY A 71 8.76 6.44 -3.94
C GLY A 71 9.48 6.71 -5.27
N VAL A 72 10.70 6.21 -5.44
CA VAL A 72 11.44 6.28 -6.70
C VAL A 72 10.68 5.55 -7.81
N LEU A 73 10.29 4.30 -7.61
CA LEU A 73 9.56 3.48 -8.59
C LEU A 73 8.22 4.12 -8.97
N ALA A 74 7.50 4.69 -8.01
CA ALA A 74 6.25 5.38 -8.24
C ALA A 74 6.41 6.69 -9.04
N ALA A 75 7.58 7.32 -9.00
CA ALA A 75 7.87 8.53 -9.78
C ALA A 75 8.10 8.23 -11.28
N LEU A 76 8.59 7.03 -11.64
CA LEU A 76 8.96 6.71 -13.02
C LEU A 76 7.80 6.87 -14.00
N PRO A 77 6.57 6.37 -13.75
CA PRO A 77 5.44 6.61 -14.63
C PRO A 77 5.05 8.09 -14.73
N LEU A 78 5.28 8.89 -13.69
CA LEU A 78 4.98 10.33 -13.71
C LEU A 78 5.93 11.09 -14.65
N LEU A 79 7.21 10.69 -14.68
CA LEU A 79 8.20 11.30 -15.58
C LEU A 79 7.90 11.05 -17.06
N SER A 80 7.33 9.89 -17.39
CA SER A 80 6.97 9.53 -18.77
C SER A 80 5.61 10.10 -19.22
N THR A 81 4.86 10.75 -18.31
CA THR A 81 3.51 11.24 -18.57
C THR A 81 3.53 12.76 -18.76
N GLN A 82 2.88 13.26 -19.81
CA GLN A 82 2.74 14.70 -20.04
C GLN A 82 1.93 15.39 -18.95
N LEU A 83 2.29 16.61 -18.59
CA LEU A 83 1.62 17.39 -17.54
C LEU A 83 0.13 17.63 -17.85
N SER A 84 -0.22 17.77 -19.13
CA SER A 84 -1.61 17.87 -19.59
C SER A 84 -2.42 16.61 -19.25
N GLN A 85 -1.85 15.41 -19.43
CA GLN A 85 -2.50 14.14 -19.08
C GLN A 85 -2.67 14.00 -17.56
N LEU A 86 -1.67 14.41 -16.77
CA LEU A 86 -1.76 14.40 -15.30
C LEU A 86 -2.91 15.27 -14.81
N SER A 87 -3.16 16.43 -15.45
CA SER A 87 -4.29 17.29 -15.07
C SER A 87 -5.66 16.64 -15.33
N HIS A 88 -5.78 15.82 -16.39
CA HIS A 88 -7.00 15.05 -16.68
C HIS A 88 -7.30 13.97 -15.64
N PHE A 89 -6.29 13.48 -14.91
CA PHE A 89 -6.49 12.47 -13.84
C PHE A 89 -7.05 13.08 -12.56
N VAL A 90 -6.90 14.37 -12.32
CA VAL A 90 -7.23 15.00 -11.03
C VAL A 90 -8.71 14.87 -10.71
N LEU A 91 -9.60 15.30 -11.60
CA LEU A 91 -11.04 15.31 -11.35
C LEU A 91 -11.64 13.89 -11.18
N PRO A 92 -11.34 12.91 -12.08
CA PRO A 92 -11.79 11.54 -11.89
C PRO A 92 -11.22 10.91 -10.60
N SER A 93 -9.96 11.19 -10.26
CA SER A 93 -9.32 10.69 -9.05
C SER A 93 -9.97 11.24 -7.78
N ILE A 94 -10.36 12.51 -7.76
CA ILE A 94 -11.11 13.11 -6.65
C ILE A 94 -12.48 12.44 -6.53
N ALA A 95 -13.21 12.27 -7.65
CA ALA A 95 -14.52 11.65 -7.64
C ALA A 95 -14.46 10.21 -7.10
N VAL A 96 -13.52 9.39 -7.60
CA VAL A 96 -13.32 8.02 -7.11
C VAL A 96 -12.88 8.02 -5.64
N THR A 97 -12.04 8.96 -5.23
CA THR A 97 -11.61 9.09 -3.82
C THR A 97 -12.82 9.36 -2.91
N ILE A 98 -13.71 10.27 -3.28
CA ILE A 98 -14.94 10.56 -2.52
C ILE A 98 -15.80 9.29 -2.41
N VAL A 99 -16.01 8.57 -3.50
CA VAL A 99 -16.81 7.33 -3.50
C VAL A 99 -16.16 6.26 -2.62
N THR A 100 -14.87 6.02 -2.76
CA THR A 100 -14.16 4.99 -1.96
C THR A 100 -14.10 5.36 -0.47
N LEU A 101 -13.99 6.64 -0.14
CA LEU A 101 -14.10 7.11 1.24
C LEU A 101 -15.52 6.93 1.80
N ALA A 102 -16.55 7.23 1.00
CA ALA A 102 -17.94 7.04 1.40
C ALA A 102 -18.24 5.55 1.66
N ILE A 103 -17.75 4.64 0.79
CA ILE A 103 -17.85 3.19 0.99
C ILE A 103 -17.12 2.78 2.28
N GLY A 104 -15.92 3.31 2.53
CA GLY A 104 -15.13 3.00 3.73
C GLY A 104 -15.81 3.48 5.01
N ILE A 105 -16.31 4.72 5.04
CA ILE A 105 -17.04 5.29 6.18
C ILE A 105 -18.34 4.53 6.41
N GLY A 106 -19.15 4.32 5.36
CA GLY A 106 -20.40 3.59 5.43
C GLY A 106 -20.20 2.15 5.91
N GLY A 107 -19.23 1.44 5.33
CA GLY A 107 -18.84 0.09 5.76
C GLY A 107 -18.38 0.03 7.20
N GLY A 108 -17.59 1.00 7.66
CA GLY A 108 -17.15 1.09 9.04
C GLY A 108 -18.29 1.35 10.04
N LEU A 109 -19.24 2.20 9.70
CA LEU A 109 -20.44 2.44 10.51
C LEU A 109 -21.35 1.22 10.57
N LEU A 110 -21.52 0.51 9.44
CA LEU A 110 -22.28 -0.74 9.39
C LEU A 110 -21.61 -1.84 10.21
N LEU A 111 -20.28 -1.95 10.15
CA LEU A 111 -19.51 -2.88 10.96
C LEU A 111 -19.72 -2.60 12.46
N ALA A 112 -19.59 -1.35 12.88
CA ALA A 112 -19.85 -0.94 14.27
C ALA A 112 -21.31 -1.15 14.71
N HIS A 113 -22.26 -1.09 13.77
CA HIS A 113 -23.66 -1.39 14.08
C HIS A 113 -23.91 -2.90 14.26
N LYS A 114 -23.22 -3.72 13.45
CA LYS A 114 -23.34 -5.19 13.51
C LYS A 114 -22.61 -5.80 14.71
N GLU A 115 -21.48 -5.21 15.09
CA GLU A 115 -20.61 -5.68 16.18
C GLU A 115 -20.63 -4.67 17.34
N PRO A 116 -21.45 -4.89 18.38
CA PRO A 116 -21.60 -3.92 19.48
C PRO A 116 -20.31 -3.64 20.27
N GLU A 117 -19.34 -4.54 20.21
CA GLU A 117 -18.02 -4.38 20.86
C GLU A 117 -17.12 -3.39 20.10
N ILE A 118 -17.48 -3.04 18.85
CA ILE A 118 -16.71 -2.14 18.01
C ILE A 118 -17.32 -0.75 18.04
N SER A 119 -16.59 0.24 18.59
CA SER A 119 -17.03 1.63 18.56
C SER A 119 -17.11 2.15 17.12
N GLN A 120 -17.91 3.21 16.88
CA GLN A 120 -18.05 3.80 15.53
C GLN A 120 -16.72 4.34 15.02
N GLU A 121 -15.91 4.94 15.91
CA GLU A 121 -14.55 5.40 15.62
C GLU A 121 -13.66 4.23 15.18
N THR A 122 -13.70 3.12 15.91
CA THR A 122 -12.94 1.90 15.59
C THR A 122 -13.38 1.33 14.23
N GLY A 123 -14.68 1.21 13.99
CA GLY A 123 -15.23 0.70 12.73
C GLY A 123 -14.84 1.57 11.53
N VAL A 124 -15.02 2.88 11.63
CA VAL A 124 -14.66 3.82 10.54
C VAL A 124 -13.16 3.79 10.25
N LEU A 125 -12.31 3.89 11.30
CA LEU A 125 -10.85 3.87 11.11
C LEU A 125 -10.32 2.53 10.60
N SER A 126 -11.03 1.43 10.88
CA SER A 126 -10.71 0.10 10.34
C SER A 126 -10.91 0.01 8.84
N MET A 127 -11.98 0.63 8.32
CA MET A 127 -12.39 0.51 6.93
C MET A 127 -11.84 1.64 6.05
N LEU A 128 -11.40 2.77 6.61
CA LEU A 128 -10.83 3.87 5.84
C LEU A 128 -9.53 3.45 5.15
N ALA A 129 -9.53 3.61 3.83
CA ALA A 129 -8.38 3.31 2.99
C ALA A 129 -7.46 4.53 2.86
N GLY A 130 -6.15 4.34 3.00
CA GLY A 130 -5.18 5.40 2.72
C GLY A 130 -4.12 5.65 3.78
N GLY A 131 -3.99 4.78 4.78
CA GLY A 131 -2.96 5.01 5.78
C GLY A 131 -2.85 3.91 6.82
N ALA A 132 -2.47 2.69 6.40
CA ALA A 132 -2.31 1.58 7.34
C ALA A 132 -1.37 1.89 8.52
N SER A 133 -0.40 2.77 8.30
CA SER A 133 0.52 3.23 9.36
C SER A 133 -0.06 4.40 10.18
N ILE A 134 -1.02 5.16 9.65
CA ILE A 134 -1.53 6.40 10.26
C ILE A 134 -2.81 6.11 11.03
N MET A 135 -3.70 5.25 10.49
CA MET A 135 -4.98 4.94 11.12
C MET A 135 -4.87 4.35 12.53
N PRO A 136 -3.91 3.44 12.85
CA PRO A 136 -3.71 2.99 14.22
C PRO A 136 -3.27 4.09 15.18
N ILE A 137 -2.45 5.04 14.73
CA ILE A 137 -2.02 6.18 15.55
C ILE A 137 -3.23 7.07 15.85
N LEU A 138 -3.99 7.41 14.81
CA LEU A 138 -5.21 8.20 14.95
C LEU A 138 -6.25 7.50 15.83
N ALA A 139 -6.39 6.18 15.73
CA ALA A 139 -7.26 5.40 16.60
C ALA A 139 -6.88 5.56 18.07
N LYS A 140 -5.57 5.50 18.38
CA LYS A 140 -5.06 5.72 19.72
C LYS A 140 -5.37 7.14 20.23
N ASP A 141 -5.20 8.16 19.38
CA ASP A 141 -5.44 9.57 19.74
C ASP A 141 -6.93 9.85 19.95
N LEU A 142 -7.80 9.12 19.26
CA LEU A 142 -9.27 9.23 19.39
C LEU A 142 -9.89 8.28 20.41
N GLY A 143 -9.07 7.50 21.16
CA GLY A 143 -9.57 6.53 22.15
C GLY A 143 -10.24 5.30 21.55
N ALA A 144 -10.08 5.06 20.25
CA ALA A 144 -10.56 3.86 19.55
C ALA A 144 -9.61 2.67 19.76
N ASP A 145 -10.07 1.44 19.49
CA ASP A 145 -9.24 0.25 19.61
C ASP A 145 -8.21 0.16 18.47
N TYR A 146 -7.01 0.70 18.74
CA TYR A 146 -5.91 0.70 17.79
C TYR A 146 -5.45 -0.70 17.39
N ARG A 147 -5.66 -1.73 18.23
CA ARG A 147 -5.25 -3.13 17.94
C ARG A 147 -6.16 -3.70 16.87
N TYR A 148 -7.47 -3.51 17.03
CA TYR A 148 -8.45 -3.92 16.04
C TYR A 148 -8.25 -3.16 14.72
N VAL A 149 -8.06 -1.84 14.76
CA VAL A 149 -7.77 -1.03 13.57
C VAL A 149 -6.52 -1.55 12.87
N THR A 150 -5.44 -1.83 13.61
CA THR A 150 -4.20 -2.37 13.04
C THR A 150 -4.45 -3.71 12.34
N LEU A 151 -5.12 -4.66 13.00
CA LEU A 151 -5.42 -5.97 12.44
C LEU A 151 -6.26 -5.85 11.16
N SER A 152 -7.33 -5.07 11.20
CA SER A 152 -8.21 -4.84 10.06
C SER A 152 -7.48 -4.20 8.88
N GLN A 153 -6.60 -3.22 9.12
CA GLN A 153 -5.76 -2.60 8.10
C GLN A 153 -4.84 -3.63 7.41
N TYR A 154 -4.18 -4.51 8.17
CA TYR A 154 -3.30 -5.55 7.61
C TYR A 154 -4.07 -6.66 6.89
N LEU A 155 -5.22 -7.09 7.41
CA LEU A 155 -6.11 -8.04 6.71
C LEU A 155 -6.56 -7.49 5.36
N ARG A 156 -6.89 -6.20 5.30
CA ARG A 156 -7.23 -5.55 4.03
C ARG A 156 -6.06 -5.49 3.06
N LEU A 157 -4.85 -5.16 3.54
CA LEU A 157 -3.65 -5.17 2.69
C LEU A 157 -3.41 -6.54 2.09
N LEU A 158 -3.51 -7.57 2.91
CA LEU A 158 -3.37 -8.96 2.47
C LEU A 158 -4.46 -9.32 1.45
N ALA A 159 -5.71 -8.98 1.72
CA ALA A 159 -6.83 -9.25 0.82
C ALA A 159 -6.66 -8.56 -0.54
N VAL A 160 -6.22 -7.29 -0.57
CA VAL A 160 -5.92 -6.56 -1.81
C VAL A 160 -4.76 -7.23 -2.56
N SER A 161 -3.69 -7.62 -1.87
CA SER A 161 -2.54 -8.27 -2.52
C SER A 161 -2.91 -9.65 -3.12
N VAL A 162 -3.73 -10.43 -2.41
CA VAL A 162 -4.20 -11.75 -2.88
C VAL A 162 -5.24 -11.62 -4.00
N SER A 163 -6.03 -10.54 -4.03
CA SER A 163 -7.00 -10.32 -5.11
C SER A 163 -6.34 -10.01 -6.46
N LEU A 164 -5.10 -9.54 -6.46
CA LEU A 164 -4.41 -9.10 -7.68
C LEU A 164 -4.25 -10.22 -8.72
N PRO A 165 -3.79 -11.46 -8.40
CA PRO A 165 -3.72 -12.54 -9.37
C PRO A 165 -5.07 -12.87 -10.00
N LEU A 166 -6.15 -12.78 -9.21
CA LEU A 166 -7.49 -13.00 -9.72
C LEU A 166 -7.90 -11.92 -10.73
N ILE A 167 -7.63 -10.65 -10.41
CA ILE A 167 -7.93 -9.52 -11.28
C ILE A 167 -7.13 -9.61 -12.60
N THR A 168 -5.84 -9.91 -12.53
CA THR A 168 -5.00 -10.03 -13.73
C THR A 168 -5.35 -11.22 -14.59
N HIS A 169 -5.86 -12.31 -13.99
CA HIS A 169 -6.35 -13.48 -14.72
C HIS A 169 -7.68 -13.19 -15.43
N LEU A 170 -8.60 -12.50 -14.75
CA LEU A 170 -9.91 -12.16 -15.32
C LEU A 170 -9.84 -11.02 -16.34
N PHE A 171 -8.92 -10.10 -16.17
CA PHE A 171 -8.73 -8.92 -17.00
C PHE A 171 -7.26 -8.81 -17.43
N PRO A 172 -6.84 -9.62 -18.44
CA PRO A 172 -5.49 -9.56 -18.95
C PRO A 172 -5.13 -8.15 -19.40
N HIS A 173 -3.95 -7.68 -19.03
CA HIS A 173 -3.45 -6.36 -19.41
C HIS A 173 -2.04 -6.50 -19.98
N THR A 174 -1.74 -5.67 -20.97
CA THR A 174 -0.37 -5.46 -21.42
C THR A 174 0.25 -4.42 -20.49
N PRO A 175 1.38 -4.74 -19.80
CA PRO A 175 2.03 -3.78 -18.94
C PRO A 175 2.39 -2.50 -19.72
N ALA A 176 1.84 -1.36 -19.31
CA ALA A 176 2.05 -0.09 -20.01
C ALA A 176 3.51 0.40 -19.93
N ASN A 177 4.29 -0.11 -18.99
CA ASN A 177 5.61 0.43 -18.65
C ASN A 177 6.78 -0.55 -18.77
N ASN A 178 6.66 -1.64 -19.55
CA ASN A 178 7.82 -2.51 -19.82
C ASN A 178 9.00 -1.73 -20.44
N ALA A 179 8.72 -0.68 -21.20
CA ALA A 179 9.74 0.20 -21.79
C ALA A 179 10.52 0.99 -20.71
N VAL A 180 9.88 1.43 -19.63
CA VAL A 180 10.53 2.21 -18.55
C VAL A 180 11.53 1.36 -17.77
N PHE A 181 11.28 0.05 -17.65
CA PHE A 181 12.18 -0.90 -16.98
C PHE A 181 13.19 -1.54 -17.95
N ALA A 182 12.87 -1.64 -19.24
CA ALA A 182 13.77 -2.20 -20.26
C ALA A 182 14.99 -1.31 -20.52
N THR A 183 14.87 0.01 -20.35
CA THR A 183 15.99 0.96 -20.47
C THR A 183 17.01 0.89 -19.31
N ALA A 184 16.75 0.07 -18.29
CA ALA A 184 17.66 -0.12 -17.16
C ALA A 184 18.99 -0.79 -17.52
N GLN A 185 19.13 -1.35 -18.72
CA GLN A 185 20.32 -2.12 -19.14
C GLN A 185 21.57 -1.27 -19.45
N SER A 186 21.45 0.04 -19.56
CA SER A 186 22.58 0.93 -19.86
C SER A 186 22.67 2.18 -18.97
N GLN A 187 22.29 2.03 -17.70
CA GLN A 187 22.33 3.17 -16.79
C GLN A 187 23.76 3.55 -16.41
N PRO A 188 24.11 4.84 -16.48
CA PRO A 188 25.37 5.30 -15.95
C PRO A 188 25.40 5.10 -14.42
N TRP A 189 26.54 4.68 -13.89
CA TRP A 189 26.73 4.41 -12.46
C TRP A 189 26.35 5.58 -11.54
N TRP A 190 26.53 6.82 -12.01
CA TRP A 190 26.17 8.02 -11.25
C TRP A 190 24.65 8.16 -11.07
N ALA A 191 23.82 7.67 -12.02
CA ALA A 191 22.37 7.67 -11.87
C ALA A 191 21.94 6.75 -10.71
N LEU A 192 22.61 5.61 -10.54
CA LEU A 192 22.38 4.72 -9.40
C LEU A 192 22.70 5.41 -8.07
N VAL A 193 23.80 6.16 -8.02
CA VAL A 193 24.18 6.94 -6.84
C VAL A 193 23.10 7.97 -6.51
N ILE A 194 22.60 8.70 -7.52
CA ILE A 194 21.52 9.67 -7.34
C ILE A 194 20.25 8.98 -6.79
N VAL A 195 19.85 7.85 -7.34
CA VAL A 195 18.68 7.08 -6.89
C VAL A 195 18.81 6.66 -5.43
N VAL A 196 19.98 6.14 -5.03
CA VAL A 196 20.27 5.74 -3.64
C VAL A 196 20.24 6.96 -2.71
N VAL A 197 20.88 8.06 -3.10
CA VAL A 197 20.85 9.31 -2.33
C VAL A 197 19.44 9.83 -2.16
N ILE A 198 18.63 9.84 -3.23
CA ILE A 198 17.23 10.25 -3.17
C ILE A 198 16.42 9.35 -2.24
N ALA A 199 16.60 8.02 -2.31
CA ALA A 199 15.91 7.09 -1.41
C ALA A 199 16.24 7.32 0.06
N LEU A 200 17.49 7.68 0.39
CA LEU A 200 17.93 7.95 1.74
C LEU A 200 17.54 9.33 2.26
N VAL A 201 17.72 10.37 1.45
CA VAL A 201 17.52 11.78 1.85
C VAL A 201 16.04 12.17 1.73
N GLY A 202 15.32 11.57 0.79
CA GLY A 202 13.94 11.93 0.46
C GLY A 202 13.00 11.88 1.67
N HIS A 203 13.20 10.95 2.60
CA HIS A 203 12.41 10.91 3.83
C HIS A 203 12.60 12.19 4.69
N ARG A 204 13.83 12.71 4.79
CA ARG A 204 14.08 13.97 5.53
C ARG A 204 13.43 15.15 4.84
N VAL A 205 13.55 15.23 3.51
CA VAL A 205 12.91 16.28 2.70
C VAL A 205 11.38 16.21 2.83
N GLY A 206 10.80 15.02 2.72
CA GLY A 206 9.37 14.81 2.89
C GLY A 206 8.87 15.23 4.29
N LYS A 207 9.65 14.97 5.34
CA LYS A 207 9.34 15.44 6.70
C LYS A 207 9.43 16.97 6.81
N PHE A 208 10.45 17.57 6.25
CA PHE A 208 10.63 19.03 6.24
C PHE A 208 9.44 19.72 5.55
N LEU A 209 9.00 19.17 4.43
CA LEU A 209 7.83 19.64 3.68
C LEU A 209 6.49 19.22 4.31
N ARG A 210 6.51 18.53 5.45
CA ARG A 210 5.31 18.00 6.13
C ARG A 210 4.43 17.12 5.21
N LEU A 211 5.03 16.42 4.26
CA LEU A 211 4.28 15.55 3.35
C LEU A 211 3.70 14.34 4.08
N PRO A 212 2.46 13.93 3.75
CA PRO A 212 1.94 12.65 4.20
C PRO A 212 2.80 11.51 3.64
N ALA A 213 2.94 10.43 4.39
CA ALA A 213 3.82 9.32 4.00
C ALA A 213 5.22 9.79 3.50
N ALA A 214 5.86 10.68 4.25
CA ALA A 214 7.10 11.37 3.89
C ALA A 214 8.21 10.45 3.34
N SER A 215 8.23 9.18 3.77
CA SER A 215 9.20 8.17 3.29
C SER A 215 8.95 7.66 1.87
N ILE A 216 7.80 8.01 1.27
CA ILE A 216 7.44 7.65 -0.11
C ILE A 216 7.34 8.92 -0.95
N LEU A 217 6.50 9.88 -0.52
CA LEU A 217 6.25 11.10 -1.28
C LEU A 217 7.47 12.03 -1.36
N GLY A 218 8.35 12.00 -0.35
CA GLY A 218 9.59 12.77 -0.39
C GLY A 218 10.55 12.30 -1.49
N PRO A 219 10.96 11.02 -1.53
CA PRO A 219 11.75 10.48 -2.62
C PRO A 219 11.08 10.61 -3.99
N MET A 220 9.75 10.36 -4.08
CA MET A 220 8.98 10.52 -5.31
C MET A 220 9.09 11.95 -5.85
N LEU A 221 8.89 12.96 -5.01
CA LEU A 221 9.00 14.38 -5.38
C LEU A 221 10.41 14.71 -5.85
N LEU A 222 11.44 14.22 -5.15
CA LEU A 222 12.84 14.47 -5.54
C LEU A 222 13.16 13.85 -6.89
N VAL A 223 12.68 12.63 -7.19
CA VAL A 223 12.88 11.99 -8.51
C VAL A 223 12.21 12.82 -9.60
N VAL A 224 10.99 13.30 -9.36
CA VAL A 224 10.28 14.15 -10.35
C VAL A 224 11.05 15.45 -10.58
N ILE A 225 11.51 16.12 -9.53
CA ILE A 225 12.30 17.37 -9.66
C ILE A 225 13.61 17.11 -10.41
N VAL A 226 14.38 16.09 -10.03
CA VAL A 226 15.66 15.75 -10.65
C VAL A 226 15.45 15.31 -12.10
N GLY A 227 14.40 14.51 -12.37
CA GLY A 227 14.07 14.06 -13.72
C GLY A 227 13.65 15.18 -14.68
N LEU A 228 13.10 16.30 -14.16
CA LEU A 228 12.83 17.50 -14.96
C LEU A 228 14.09 18.33 -15.26
N LEU A 229 15.16 18.16 -14.46
CA LEU A 229 16.42 18.90 -14.60
C LEU A 229 17.46 18.13 -15.42
N ILE A 230 17.36 16.81 -15.51
CA ILE A 230 18.31 15.95 -16.23
C ILE A 230 17.70 15.52 -17.58
N PRO A 231 18.52 15.41 -18.66
CA PRO A 231 18.00 14.99 -19.97
C PRO A 231 17.25 13.65 -19.93
N TYR A 232 16.24 13.52 -20.75
CA TYR A 232 15.24 12.42 -20.79
C TYR A 232 15.84 11.01 -21.02
N GLU A 233 17.11 10.93 -21.41
CA GLU A 233 17.79 9.67 -21.72
C GLU A 233 18.25 8.88 -20.48
N VAL A 234 18.17 9.48 -19.28
CA VAL A 234 18.63 8.86 -18.04
C VAL A 234 17.48 8.20 -17.29
N SER A 235 17.53 6.89 -17.19
CA SER A 235 16.56 6.15 -16.37
C SER A 235 16.95 6.22 -14.89
N PHE A 236 15.98 6.51 -14.03
CA PHE A 236 16.12 6.46 -12.55
C PHE A 236 15.60 5.14 -11.96
N ALA A 237 15.41 4.10 -12.78
CA ALA A 237 14.95 2.81 -12.30
C ALA A 237 16.01 2.15 -11.41
N PRO A 238 15.69 1.71 -10.18
CA PRO A 238 16.66 0.99 -9.36
C PRO A 238 16.97 -0.38 -9.97
N PRO A 239 18.19 -0.92 -9.78
CA PRO A 239 18.58 -2.23 -10.30
C PRO A 239 17.68 -3.34 -9.74
N GLU A 240 17.56 -4.42 -10.50
CA GLU A 240 16.64 -5.53 -10.16
C GLU A 240 16.77 -6.06 -8.72
N PRO A 241 17.97 -6.30 -8.17
CA PRO A 241 18.08 -6.80 -6.79
C PRO A 241 17.48 -5.82 -5.77
N VAL A 242 17.61 -4.50 -6.01
CA VAL A 242 17.02 -3.47 -5.15
C VAL A 242 15.50 -3.44 -5.29
N ARG A 243 14.98 -3.63 -6.50
CA ARG A 243 13.52 -3.74 -6.74
C ARG A 243 12.97 -4.97 -6.02
N TYR A 244 13.59 -6.14 -6.16
CA TYR A 244 13.17 -7.37 -5.49
C TYR A 244 13.18 -7.20 -3.96
N PHE A 245 14.24 -6.63 -3.42
CA PHE A 245 14.34 -6.31 -1.99
C PHE A 245 13.20 -5.36 -1.54
N THR A 246 12.89 -4.36 -2.37
CA THR A 246 11.82 -3.39 -2.09
C THR A 246 10.47 -4.09 -2.02
N PHE A 247 10.14 -4.93 -3.00
CA PHE A 247 8.89 -5.68 -3.06
C PHE A 247 8.77 -6.72 -1.92
N LEU A 248 9.85 -7.48 -1.67
CA LEU A 248 9.93 -8.40 -0.54
C LEU A 248 9.68 -7.70 0.80
N SER A 249 10.23 -6.50 0.98
CA SER A 249 10.09 -5.73 2.23
C SER A 249 8.63 -5.38 2.53
N ILE A 250 7.84 -5.06 1.51
CA ILE A 250 6.41 -4.82 1.65
C ILE A 250 5.68 -6.10 2.04
N GLY A 251 5.97 -7.21 1.34
CA GLY A 251 5.37 -8.50 1.65
C GLY A 251 5.70 -8.97 3.07
N TRP A 252 6.93 -8.80 3.53
CA TRP A 252 7.35 -9.14 4.89
C TRP A 252 6.59 -8.36 5.96
N ILE A 253 6.33 -7.08 5.75
CA ILE A 253 5.52 -6.29 6.69
C ILE A 253 4.07 -6.77 6.67
N CYS A 254 3.49 -6.98 5.49
CA CYS A 254 2.10 -7.42 5.38
C CYS A 254 1.89 -8.81 6.02
N GLY A 255 2.71 -9.79 5.67
CA GLY A 255 2.60 -11.15 6.21
C GLY A 255 3.11 -11.27 7.65
N GLY A 256 4.27 -10.68 7.95
CA GLY A 256 4.90 -10.76 9.27
C GLY A 256 4.14 -10.07 10.40
N SER A 257 3.23 -9.16 10.08
CA SER A 257 2.36 -8.50 11.05
C SER A 257 1.11 -9.32 11.43
N LEU A 258 0.88 -10.48 10.82
CA LEU A 258 -0.21 -11.37 11.18
C LEU A 258 0.02 -11.96 12.57
N SER A 259 -0.59 -11.35 13.60
CA SER A 259 -0.48 -11.82 14.98
C SER A 259 -1.56 -12.84 15.29
N LEU A 260 -1.14 -14.09 15.60
CA LEU A 260 -2.08 -15.12 16.02
C LEU A 260 -2.83 -14.71 17.31
N ALA A 261 -2.16 -13.95 18.20
CA ALA A 261 -2.77 -13.42 19.40
C ALA A 261 -3.87 -12.39 19.07
N ALA A 262 -3.63 -11.48 18.11
CA ALA A 262 -4.65 -10.54 17.67
C ALA A 262 -5.80 -11.25 16.94
N LEU A 263 -5.51 -12.23 16.06
CA LEU A 263 -6.54 -13.04 15.42
C LEU A 263 -7.43 -13.78 16.43
N LYS A 264 -6.85 -14.35 17.47
CA LYS A 264 -7.60 -15.01 18.56
C LYS A 264 -8.39 -14.02 19.41
N ALA A 265 -7.82 -12.85 19.72
CA ALA A 265 -8.48 -11.82 20.54
C ALA A 265 -9.74 -11.27 19.86
N PHE A 266 -9.72 -11.17 18.54
CA PHE A 266 -10.85 -10.66 17.74
C PHE A 266 -11.54 -11.74 16.91
N ALA A 267 -11.44 -13.02 17.34
CA ALA A 267 -11.96 -14.16 16.58
C ALA A 267 -13.47 -14.05 16.29
N ALA A 268 -14.25 -13.52 17.25
CA ALA A 268 -15.68 -13.32 17.08
C ALA A 268 -16.02 -12.28 16.01
N GLN A 269 -15.22 -11.21 15.90
CA GLN A 269 -15.43 -10.11 14.94
C GLN A 269 -14.77 -10.37 13.58
N LEU A 270 -13.87 -11.38 13.46
CA LEU A 270 -13.17 -11.67 12.21
C LEU A 270 -14.11 -11.97 11.03
N PRO A 271 -15.16 -12.81 11.15
CA PRO A 271 -16.05 -13.10 10.02
C PRO A 271 -16.72 -11.84 9.47
N SER A 272 -17.21 -10.96 10.34
CA SER A 272 -17.79 -9.67 9.96
C SER A 272 -16.74 -8.76 9.34
N THR A 273 -15.55 -8.68 9.93
CA THR A 273 -14.43 -7.87 9.41
C THR A 273 -14.04 -8.32 8.01
N ILE A 274 -13.87 -9.62 7.78
CA ILE A 274 -13.53 -10.18 6.47
C ILE A 274 -14.64 -9.89 5.46
N LEU A 275 -15.90 -10.10 5.84
CA LEU A 275 -17.04 -9.79 4.99
C LEU A 275 -17.04 -8.32 4.55
N PHE A 276 -16.88 -7.39 5.50
CA PHE A 276 -16.85 -5.96 5.18
C PHE A 276 -15.62 -5.57 4.36
N VAL A 277 -14.46 -6.19 4.57
CA VAL A 277 -13.26 -6.00 3.74
C VAL A 277 -13.51 -6.48 2.32
N VAL A 278 -14.14 -7.64 2.13
CA VAL A 278 -14.50 -8.16 0.80
C VAL A 278 -15.50 -7.25 0.11
N VAL A 279 -16.54 -6.80 0.81
CA VAL A 279 -17.53 -5.84 0.27
C VAL A 279 -16.87 -4.51 -0.10
N LEU A 280 -15.93 -4.02 0.71
CA LEU A 280 -15.17 -2.81 0.42
C LEU A 280 -14.33 -2.98 -0.86
N ILE A 281 -13.61 -4.09 -0.99
CA ILE A 281 -12.81 -4.39 -2.19
C ILE A 281 -13.71 -4.53 -3.42
N ALA A 282 -14.83 -5.24 -3.30
CA ALA A 282 -15.80 -5.39 -4.40
C ALA A 282 -16.39 -4.02 -4.81
N GLY A 283 -16.78 -3.18 -3.85
CA GLY A 283 -17.24 -1.83 -4.11
C GLY A 283 -16.21 -0.97 -4.84
N CYS A 284 -14.95 -1.05 -4.41
CA CYS A 284 -13.85 -0.36 -5.09
C CYS A 284 -13.58 -0.94 -6.50
N ALA A 285 -13.68 -2.26 -6.67
CA ALA A 285 -13.55 -2.91 -7.98
C ALA A 285 -14.65 -2.48 -8.95
N LEU A 286 -15.89 -2.31 -8.46
CA LEU A 286 -16.98 -1.77 -9.28
C LEU A 286 -16.73 -0.32 -9.71
N THR A 287 -16.11 0.50 -8.87
CA THR A 287 -15.73 1.88 -9.24
C THR A 287 -14.56 1.95 -10.23
N ALA A 288 -13.84 0.85 -10.44
CA ALA A 288 -12.80 0.78 -11.45
C ALA A 288 -13.36 0.84 -12.89
N TRP A 289 -14.55 0.33 -13.15
CA TRP A 289 -15.14 0.35 -14.48
C TRP A 289 -15.42 1.75 -15.02
N PRO A 290 -16.17 2.63 -14.31
CA PRO A 290 -16.33 4.00 -14.78
C PRO A 290 -14.98 4.73 -14.89
N LEU A 291 -14.02 4.49 -13.99
CA LEU A 291 -12.69 5.10 -14.08
C LEU A 291 -11.94 4.63 -15.34
N MET A 292 -11.98 3.33 -15.65
CA MET A 292 -11.42 2.75 -16.88
C MET A 292 -12.02 3.43 -18.12
N SER A 293 -13.33 3.60 -18.16
CA SER A 293 -14.04 4.19 -19.29
C SER A 293 -13.72 5.68 -19.48
N VAL A 294 -13.61 6.43 -18.38
CA VAL A 294 -13.35 7.89 -18.42
C VAL A 294 -11.91 8.20 -18.76
N LEU A 295 -10.97 7.41 -18.25
CA LEU A 295 -9.54 7.67 -18.44
C LEU A 295 -8.91 6.83 -19.57
N HIS A 296 -9.66 5.91 -20.16
CA HIS A 296 -9.19 5.00 -21.23
C HIS A 296 -7.94 4.20 -20.80
N VAL A 297 -7.90 3.76 -19.54
CA VAL A 297 -6.83 2.94 -18.98
C VAL A 297 -7.28 1.49 -18.83
N SER A 298 -6.33 0.57 -18.57
CA SER A 298 -6.68 -0.83 -18.34
C SER A 298 -7.51 -0.99 -17.05
N TYR A 299 -8.33 -2.06 -16.99
CA TYR A 299 -9.07 -2.37 -15.75
C TYR A 299 -8.12 -2.61 -14.57
N PHE A 300 -6.96 -3.21 -14.83
CA PHE A 300 -5.90 -3.42 -13.84
C PHE A 300 -5.44 -2.10 -13.20
N GLU A 301 -5.14 -1.11 -14.02
CA GLU A 301 -4.74 0.23 -13.54
C GLU A 301 -5.88 0.92 -12.79
N ALA A 302 -7.10 0.87 -13.33
CA ALA A 302 -8.27 1.43 -12.69
C ALA A 302 -8.56 0.74 -11.35
N TYR A 303 -8.42 -0.59 -11.28
CA TYR A 303 -8.58 -1.34 -10.04
C TYR A 303 -7.52 -0.97 -9.00
N LEU A 304 -6.25 -0.88 -9.37
CA LEU A 304 -5.20 -0.45 -8.44
C LEU A 304 -5.41 1.01 -7.98
N ALA A 305 -5.87 1.88 -8.88
CA ALA A 305 -6.18 3.26 -8.54
C ALA A 305 -7.30 3.37 -7.50
N THR A 306 -8.36 2.54 -7.63
CA THR A 306 -9.52 2.54 -6.73
C THR A 306 -9.34 1.62 -5.52
N SER A 307 -8.42 0.66 -5.56
CA SER A 307 -8.26 -0.37 -4.53
C SER A 307 -7.99 0.22 -3.15
N PRO A 308 -8.62 -0.33 -2.09
CA PRO A 308 -8.52 0.24 -0.75
C PRO A 308 -7.22 -0.19 -0.01
N GLY A 309 -6.11 -0.40 -0.73
CA GLY A 309 -4.82 -0.77 -0.17
C GLY A 309 -4.12 0.37 0.58
N ALA A 310 -2.99 0.08 1.23
CA ALA A 310 -2.08 1.13 1.69
C ALA A 310 -1.28 1.70 0.51
N LEU A 311 -0.89 2.96 0.61
CA LEU A 311 -0.14 3.65 -0.43
C LEU A 311 1.09 2.84 -0.87
N GLU A 312 1.92 2.40 0.08
CA GLU A 312 3.14 1.63 -0.19
C GLU A 312 2.86 0.31 -0.94
N THR A 313 1.82 -0.42 -0.53
CA THR A 313 1.48 -1.70 -1.14
C THR A 313 0.94 -1.52 -2.54
N VAL A 314 0.02 -0.57 -2.74
CA VAL A 314 -0.57 -0.33 -4.07
C VAL A 314 0.47 0.21 -5.04
N LEU A 315 1.35 1.11 -4.62
CA LEU A 315 2.43 1.62 -5.46
C LEU A 315 3.46 0.53 -5.81
N ALA A 316 3.77 -0.36 -4.86
CA ALA A 316 4.64 -1.51 -5.13
C ALA A 316 4.00 -2.48 -6.13
N LEU A 317 2.71 -2.84 -5.94
CA LEU A 317 1.95 -3.68 -6.87
C LEU A 317 1.83 -3.02 -8.27
N SER A 318 1.61 -1.71 -8.30
CA SER A 318 1.57 -0.92 -9.54
C SER A 318 2.90 -0.99 -10.27
N SER A 319 4.02 -0.83 -9.56
CA SER A 319 5.36 -0.88 -10.16
C SER A 319 5.73 -2.30 -10.60
N GLU A 320 5.38 -3.32 -9.85
CA GLU A 320 5.65 -4.72 -10.19
C GLU A 320 4.79 -5.17 -11.39
N GLY A 321 3.53 -4.72 -11.46
CA GLY A 321 2.59 -5.01 -12.54
C GLY A 321 2.68 -4.10 -13.76
N GLY A 322 3.57 -3.10 -13.76
CA GLY A 322 3.75 -2.17 -14.88
C GLY A 322 2.59 -1.20 -15.10
N ALA A 323 1.86 -0.81 -14.05
CA ALA A 323 0.75 0.14 -14.14
C ALA A 323 1.24 1.58 -14.34
N GLY A 324 0.40 2.38 -15.01
CA GLY A 324 0.71 3.77 -15.38
C GLY A 324 0.57 4.79 -14.24
N SER A 325 0.75 6.05 -14.60
CA SER A 325 0.75 7.21 -13.70
C SER A 325 -0.60 7.50 -13.05
N VAL A 326 -1.70 7.02 -13.62
CA VAL A 326 -3.06 7.20 -13.05
C VAL A 326 -3.17 6.60 -11.65
N VAL A 327 -2.53 5.44 -11.42
CA VAL A 327 -2.52 4.78 -10.11
C VAL A 327 -1.84 5.67 -9.08
N VAL A 328 -0.66 6.19 -9.43
CA VAL A 328 0.12 7.07 -8.55
C VAL A 328 -0.65 8.34 -8.22
N ALA A 329 -1.20 9.01 -9.24
CA ALA A 329 -1.96 10.25 -9.08
C ALA A 329 -3.18 10.04 -8.15
N THR A 330 -3.97 8.99 -8.40
CA THR A 330 -5.16 8.69 -7.60
C THR A 330 -4.79 8.34 -6.15
N GLN A 331 -3.74 7.55 -5.93
CA GLN A 331 -3.30 7.17 -4.60
C GLN A 331 -2.77 8.36 -3.79
N VAL A 332 -2.04 9.30 -4.43
CA VAL A 332 -1.56 10.53 -3.80
C VAL A 332 -2.74 11.44 -3.41
N ILE A 333 -3.69 11.66 -4.32
CA ILE A 333 -4.90 12.44 -4.05
C ILE A 333 -5.67 11.81 -2.88
N ARG A 334 -5.81 10.49 -2.88
CA ARG A 334 -6.52 9.78 -1.80
C ARG A 334 -5.85 9.95 -0.44
N ILE A 335 -4.53 9.80 -0.33
CA ILE A 335 -3.87 9.95 0.97
C ILE A 335 -3.97 11.37 1.50
N VAL A 336 -3.86 12.37 0.64
CA VAL A 336 -4.06 13.78 1.01
C VAL A 336 -5.50 14.01 1.49
N SER A 337 -6.50 13.48 0.76
CA SER A 337 -7.91 13.59 1.11
C SER A 337 -8.24 12.90 2.44
N VAL A 338 -7.69 11.69 2.65
CA VAL A 338 -7.88 10.95 3.91
C VAL A 338 -7.32 11.71 5.10
N LEU A 339 -6.12 12.31 4.96
CA LEU A 339 -5.50 13.07 6.03
C LEU A 339 -6.22 14.41 6.31
N ALA A 340 -6.71 15.07 5.26
CA ALA A 340 -7.56 16.22 5.41
C ALA A 340 -8.84 15.87 6.18
N LEU A 341 -9.46 14.75 5.86
CA LEU A 341 -10.66 14.25 6.55
C LEU A 341 -10.37 13.72 7.95
N ALA A 342 -9.18 13.19 8.21
CA ALA A 342 -8.82 12.57 9.49
C ALA A 342 -9.05 13.52 10.68
N GLY A 343 -8.75 14.82 10.52
CA GLY A 343 -9.03 15.84 11.52
C GLY A 343 -10.52 16.09 11.76
N TRP A 344 -11.39 15.74 10.79
CA TRP A 344 -12.84 15.99 10.87
C TRP A 344 -13.65 14.74 11.25
N ILE A 345 -13.02 13.56 11.31
CA ILE A 345 -13.69 12.29 11.65
C ILE A 345 -14.49 12.37 12.96
N PRO A 346 -13.95 12.93 14.08
CA PRO A 346 -14.72 13.04 15.32
C PRO A 346 -15.96 13.92 15.18
N ALA A 347 -15.84 15.03 14.44
CA ALA A 347 -16.97 15.91 14.18
C ALA A 347 -18.03 15.25 13.28
N LEU A 348 -17.58 14.51 12.28
CA LEU A 348 -18.45 13.77 11.36
C LEU A 348 -19.26 12.69 12.09
N ILE A 349 -18.61 11.93 12.96
CA ILE A 349 -19.26 10.90 13.76
C ILE A 349 -20.28 11.52 14.73
N LYS A 350 -19.95 12.62 15.41
CA LYS A 350 -20.89 13.34 16.26
C LYS A 350 -22.12 13.88 15.49
N LEU A 351 -21.92 14.36 14.27
CA LEU A 351 -23.02 14.81 13.40
C LEU A 351 -23.95 13.65 13.01
N LEU A 352 -23.40 12.49 12.71
CA LEU A 352 -24.15 11.29 12.35
C LEU A 352 -24.91 10.72 13.56
N GLN A 353 -24.36 10.85 14.77
CA GLN A 353 -25.02 10.43 16.01
C GLN A 353 -26.22 11.35 16.36
N ARG A 354 -26.07 12.67 16.17
CA ARG A 354 -27.16 13.65 16.40
C ARG A 354 -28.39 13.47 15.48
N LYS A 355 -28.22 12.85 14.33
CA LYS A 355 -29.33 12.56 13.41
C LYS A 355 -30.12 11.30 13.77
N LYS A 356 -29.67 10.49 14.74
CA LYS A 356 -30.33 9.27 15.20
C LYS A 356 -31.04 9.41 16.53
N SER A 357 -30.87 10.52 17.24
CA SER A 357 -31.68 10.94 18.40
C SER A 357 -32.75 11.94 17.95
#